data_37b2f704997c8bcd542280820cda9eac
#
_entry.id   37b2f704997c8bcd542280820cda9eac
#
_cell.length_a   1.000
_cell.length_b   1.000
_cell.length_c   1.000
_cell.angle_alpha   90.00
_cell.angle_beta   90.00
_cell.angle_gamma   90.00
#
_symmetry.space_group_name_H-M   'P 1'
#
loop_
_entity.id
_entity.type
_entity.pdbx_description
1 polymer ?
#
loop_
_entity_poly.entity_id
_entity_poly.type
_entity_poly.pdbx_seq_one_letter_code
_entity_poly.pdbx_strand_id
1 'polypeptide(L)'
;MGLWCLWNHTALYGSSSGEEEEIRNLLLSFAERCFRRPVQADEIEPYVQLVLKQQAGPVVKVAGGIKNLRYRVYEGKWDKLPDFDALNPVSNGALPKGFIDIGASGRKEYFGMVFEGLIEAPRAGEYLFEMASDDGARLLVEGQEDILHDGLHGPELKKGKIELGEGEHVIRVEYFAYGGNNSFRAGWSGANSTHVKLSKDSLHNVAQPKKSKEAVPP
;
A
#
# COMPACT_ATOMS: atom_id res chain seq x y z
N MET A 1 -19.22 -25.93 -13.81
CA MET A 1 -19.72 -24.81 -12.98
C MET A 1 -19.26 -25.05 -11.54
N GLY A 2 -18.07 -24.73 -11.13
CA GLY A 2 -17.60 -25.06 -9.78
C GLY A 2 -16.30 -24.41 -9.30
N LEU A 3 -15.44 -23.96 -10.21
CA LEU A 3 -14.14 -23.39 -9.82
C LEU A 3 -14.16 -21.87 -9.55
N TRP A 4 -15.25 -21.18 -9.91
CA TRP A 4 -15.35 -19.72 -9.79
C TRP A 4 -15.68 -19.23 -8.38
N CYS A 5 -16.24 -20.06 -7.53
CA CYS A 5 -16.59 -19.70 -6.15
C CYS A 5 -15.42 -19.75 -5.16
N LEU A 6 -14.33 -20.47 -5.50
CA LEU A 6 -13.17 -20.60 -4.61
C LEU A 6 -12.20 -19.41 -4.69
N TRP A 7 -12.31 -18.60 -5.73
CA TRP A 7 -11.36 -17.50 -6.00
C TRP A 7 -11.60 -16.23 -5.19
N ASN A 8 -12.82 -16.03 -4.67
CA ASN A 8 -13.17 -14.80 -3.96
C ASN A 8 -12.98 -14.85 -2.43
N HIS A 9 -12.61 -16.00 -1.85
CA HIS A 9 -12.55 -16.13 -0.38
C HIS A 9 -11.16 -15.96 0.23
N THR A 10 -10.09 -16.10 -0.55
CA THR A 10 -8.70 -16.09 -0.06
C THR A 10 -8.03 -14.71 0.00
N ALA A 11 -8.69 -13.65 -0.46
CA ALA A 11 -8.14 -12.30 -0.47
C ALA A 11 -8.14 -11.58 0.91
N LEU A 12 -8.61 -12.20 1.98
CA LEU A 12 -8.93 -11.49 3.23
C LEU A 12 -8.00 -11.75 4.44
N TYR A 13 -7.07 -12.73 4.39
CA TYR A 13 -6.28 -13.06 5.59
C TYR A 13 -4.80 -13.31 5.27
N GLY A 14 -3.95 -12.39 5.68
CA GLY A 14 -2.51 -12.50 5.57
C GLY A 14 -1.85 -13.16 6.78
N SER A 15 -1.37 -14.39 6.62
CA SER A 15 -0.14 -14.92 7.23
C SER A 15 0.16 -16.30 6.64
N SER A 16 1.39 -16.56 6.23
CA SER A 16 1.78 -17.69 5.38
C SER A 16 1.54 -19.10 5.95
N SER A 17 1.40 -19.28 7.25
CA SER A 17 1.11 -20.58 7.87
C SER A 17 -0.37 -20.85 8.09
N GLY A 18 -1.19 -19.79 8.24
CA GLY A 18 -2.64 -19.90 8.36
C GLY A 18 -3.33 -20.18 7.04
N GLU A 19 -2.82 -19.62 5.96
CA GLU A 19 -3.36 -19.77 4.60
C GLU A 19 -3.24 -21.22 4.09
N GLU A 20 -2.12 -21.87 4.32
CA GLU A 20 -1.91 -23.25 3.88
C GLU A 20 -2.87 -24.22 4.59
N GLU A 21 -3.05 -24.06 5.88
CA GLU A 21 -3.97 -24.86 6.68
C GLU A 21 -5.43 -24.62 6.27
N GLU A 22 -5.79 -23.39 5.96
CA GLU A 22 -7.13 -23.03 5.49
C GLU A 22 -7.42 -23.64 4.11
N ILE A 23 -6.47 -23.56 3.18
CA ILE A 23 -6.55 -24.20 1.84
C ILE A 23 -6.72 -25.71 2.00
N ARG A 24 -5.94 -26.33 2.89
CA ARG A 24 -6.00 -27.77 3.18
C ARG A 24 -7.40 -28.17 3.68
N ASN A 25 -7.93 -27.45 4.66
CA ASN A 25 -9.25 -27.71 5.24
C ASN A 25 -10.38 -27.52 4.21
N LEU A 26 -10.31 -26.49 3.38
CA LEU A 26 -11.27 -26.24 2.31
C LEU A 26 -11.25 -27.38 1.25
N LEU A 27 -10.07 -27.77 0.78
CA LEU A 27 -9.91 -28.84 -0.20
C LEU A 27 -10.38 -30.20 0.36
N LEU A 28 -10.08 -30.48 1.64
CA LEU A 28 -10.52 -31.71 2.32
C LEU A 28 -12.05 -31.76 2.35
N SER A 29 -12.69 -30.73 2.85
CA SER A 29 -14.15 -30.67 2.99
C SER A 29 -14.87 -30.73 1.62
N PHE A 30 -14.26 -30.17 0.57
CA PHE A 30 -14.76 -30.26 -0.79
C PHE A 30 -14.64 -31.67 -1.35
N ALA A 31 -13.46 -32.30 -1.21
CA ALA A 31 -13.20 -33.65 -1.70
C ALA A 31 -14.10 -34.69 -1.02
N GLU A 32 -14.31 -34.61 0.30
CA GLU A 32 -15.22 -35.51 1.03
C GLU A 32 -16.66 -35.42 0.53
N ARG A 33 -17.13 -34.21 0.23
CA ARG A 33 -18.47 -34.01 -0.36
C ARG A 33 -18.57 -34.57 -1.77
N CYS A 34 -17.53 -34.41 -2.59
CA CYS A 34 -17.51 -34.90 -3.97
C CYS A 34 -17.41 -36.43 -4.03
N PHE A 35 -16.53 -37.02 -3.26
CA PHE A 35 -16.28 -38.46 -3.25
C PHE A 35 -17.22 -39.26 -2.36
N ARG A 36 -17.98 -38.57 -1.49
CA ARG A 36 -18.92 -39.18 -0.51
C ARG A 36 -18.25 -40.25 0.39
N ARG A 37 -16.98 -40.03 0.72
CA ARG A 37 -16.17 -40.85 1.63
C ARG A 37 -15.16 -39.97 2.35
N PRO A 38 -14.61 -40.39 3.48
CA PRO A 38 -13.47 -39.75 4.09
C PRO A 38 -12.29 -39.70 3.11
N VAL A 39 -11.61 -38.56 3.05
CA VAL A 39 -10.44 -38.31 2.20
C VAL A 39 -9.24 -38.14 3.11
N GLN A 40 -8.13 -38.79 2.78
CA GLN A 40 -6.91 -38.67 3.57
C GLN A 40 -6.13 -37.41 3.14
N ALA A 41 -5.38 -36.82 4.07
CA ALA A 41 -4.64 -35.59 3.83
C ALA A 41 -3.62 -35.71 2.67
N ASP A 42 -3.02 -36.86 2.49
CA ASP A 42 -2.07 -37.15 1.41
C ASP A 42 -2.73 -37.18 0.01
N GLU A 43 -4.02 -37.52 -0.06
CA GLU A 43 -4.78 -37.52 -1.32
C GLU A 43 -5.00 -36.07 -1.85
N ILE A 44 -5.08 -35.07 -0.96
CA ILE A 44 -5.29 -33.68 -1.35
C ILE A 44 -3.99 -32.87 -1.44
N GLU A 45 -2.90 -33.35 -0.84
CA GLU A 45 -1.64 -32.61 -0.79
C GLU A 45 -1.13 -32.10 -2.15
N PRO A 46 -1.20 -32.90 -3.26
CA PRO A 46 -0.83 -32.39 -4.59
C PRO A 46 -1.66 -31.18 -5.04
N TYR A 47 -2.93 -31.13 -4.64
CA TYR A 47 -3.83 -30.02 -4.97
C TYR A 47 -3.57 -28.80 -4.08
N VAL A 48 -3.24 -29.02 -2.80
CA VAL A 48 -2.79 -27.95 -1.91
C VAL A 48 -1.55 -27.28 -2.49
N GLN A 49 -0.55 -28.07 -2.87
CA GLN A 49 0.69 -27.57 -3.48
C GLN A 49 0.43 -26.88 -4.83
N LEU A 50 -0.51 -27.36 -5.62
CA LEU A 50 -0.90 -26.71 -6.86
C LEU A 50 -1.53 -25.34 -6.63
N VAL A 51 -2.43 -25.22 -5.65
CA VAL A 51 -3.07 -23.94 -5.28
C VAL A 51 -2.04 -22.97 -4.75
N LEU A 52 -1.18 -23.41 -3.82
CA LEU A 52 -0.09 -22.60 -3.27
C LEU A 52 0.87 -22.12 -4.36
N LYS A 53 1.22 -23.00 -5.31
CA LYS A 53 2.08 -22.65 -6.44
C LYS A 53 1.41 -21.67 -7.41
N GLN A 54 0.11 -21.77 -7.61
CA GLN A 54 -0.64 -20.81 -8.42
C GLN A 54 -0.79 -19.44 -7.70
N GLN A 55 -0.99 -19.45 -6.39
CA GLN A 55 -1.00 -18.22 -5.58
C GLN A 55 0.40 -17.59 -5.48
N ALA A 56 1.43 -18.45 -5.34
CA ALA A 56 2.82 -18.04 -5.35
C ALA A 56 3.33 -17.60 -6.72
N GLY A 57 2.56 -17.49 -7.75
CA GLY A 57 2.96 -17.18 -9.14
C GLY A 57 4.32 -16.47 -9.25
N PRO A 58 5.01 -16.40 -10.34
CA PRO A 58 6.36 -15.85 -10.40
C PRO A 58 6.39 -14.51 -9.68
N VAL A 59 7.32 -14.35 -8.72
CA VAL A 59 7.53 -13.08 -8.03
C VAL A 59 7.73 -12.01 -9.09
N VAL A 60 6.70 -11.20 -9.32
CA VAL A 60 6.78 -10.13 -10.30
C VAL A 60 7.54 -8.99 -9.65
N LYS A 61 8.69 -8.69 -10.20
CA LYS A 61 9.49 -7.54 -9.75
C LYS A 61 8.75 -6.27 -10.18
N VAL A 62 8.12 -5.60 -9.23
CA VAL A 62 7.52 -4.28 -9.47
C VAL A 62 8.64 -3.30 -9.79
N ALA A 63 8.50 -2.56 -10.87
CA ALA A 63 9.46 -1.51 -11.21
C ALA A 63 9.49 -0.49 -10.07
N GLY A 64 10.67 -0.16 -9.55
CA GLY A 64 10.81 0.78 -8.46
C GLY A 64 10.59 2.22 -8.93
N GLY A 65 9.94 3.00 -8.07
CA GLY A 65 9.77 4.44 -8.30
C GLY A 65 8.49 4.82 -9.05
N ILE A 66 8.31 6.12 -9.17
CA ILE A 66 7.18 6.77 -9.83
C ILE A 66 7.69 7.34 -11.15
N LYS A 67 7.10 6.93 -12.27
CA LYS A 67 7.42 7.45 -13.61
C LYS A 67 6.92 8.90 -13.73
N ASN A 68 7.65 9.73 -14.44
CA ASN A 68 7.29 11.14 -14.73
C ASN A 68 6.98 11.96 -13.49
N LEU A 69 7.61 11.64 -12.35
CA LEU A 69 7.35 12.28 -11.07
C LEU A 69 7.66 13.77 -11.12
N ARG A 70 6.66 14.58 -10.84
CA ARG A 70 6.71 16.03 -10.73
C ARG A 70 6.29 16.46 -9.34
N TYR A 71 6.70 17.67 -8.95
CA TYR A 71 6.26 18.27 -7.69
C TYR A 71 5.91 19.74 -7.86
N ARG A 72 5.06 20.22 -6.96
CA ARG A 72 4.73 21.63 -6.75
C ARG A 72 4.95 21.96 -5.29
N VAL A 73 5.49 23.15 -5.01
CA VAL A 73 5.73 23.64 -3.63
C VAL A 73 4.83 24.82 -3.37
N TYR A 74 4.27 24.84 -2.18
CA TYR A 74 3.37 25.89 -1.68
C TYR A 74 3.90 26.44 -0.35
N GLU A 75 3.73 27.73 -0.13
CA GLU A 75 4.02 28.37 1.15
C GLU A 75 2.73 28.60 1.92
N GLY A 76 2.77 28.26 3.20
CA GLY A 76 1.65 28.52 4.10
C GLY A 76 1.81 27.82 5.43
N LYS A 77 1.04 28.28 6.38
CA LYS A 77 0.97 27.74 7.73
C LYS A 77 -0.39 27.07 7.90
N TRP A 78 -0.40 25.76 7.83
CA TRP A 78 -1.62 24.95 7.92
C TRP A 78 -1.53 23.99 9.10
N ASP A 79 -2.63 23.74 9.77
CA ASP A 79 -2.82 22.71 10.79
C ASP A 79 -3.53 21.45 10.23
N LYS A 80 -3.97 21.54 8.96
CA LYS A 80 -4.57 20.49 8.16
C LYS A 80 -4.17 20.63 6.70
N LEU A 81 -4.34 19.56 5.93
CA LEU A 81 -4.12 19.59 4.48
C LEU A 81 -4.98 20.68 3.83
N PRO A 82 -4.38 21.66 3.17
CA PRO A 82 -5.14 22.65 2.42
C PRO A 82 -5.67 22.07 1.11
N ASP A 83 -6.60 22.75 0.50
CA ASP A 83 -6.96 22.51 -0.89
C ASP A 83 -5.85 23.07 -1.79
N PHE A 84 -4.87 22.21 -2.13
CA PHE A 84 -3.74 22.61 -2.95
C PHE A 84 -4.13 23.05 -4.37
N ASP A 85 -5.27 22.59 -4.88
CA ASP A 85 -5.71 22.96 -6.24
C ASP A 85 -6.28 24.40 -6.26
N ALA A 86 -6.70 24.92 -5.12
CA ALA A 86 -7.09 26.33 -4.95
C ALA A 86 -5.90 27.27 -4.71
N LEU A 87 -4.68 26.76 -4.52
CA LEU A 87 -3.49 27.54 -4.21
C LEU A 87 -2.57 27.70 -5.43
N ASN A 88 -1.79 28.79 -5.44
CA ASN A 88 -0.75 29.00 -6.42
C ASN A 88 0.60 28.44 -5.91
N PRO A 89 1.26 27.54 -6.65
CA PRO A 89 2.57 27.04 -6.24
C PRO A 89 3.64 28.14 -6.36
N VAL A 90 4.54 28.20 -5.38
CA VAL A 90 5.70 29.12 -5.41
C VAL A 90 6.86 28.57 -6.22
N SER A 91 6.93 27.26 -6.38
CA SER A 91 7.91 26.59 -7.26
C SER A 91 7.40 25.21 -7.68
N ASN A 92 8.00 24.66 -8.71
CA ASN A 92 7.72 23.31 -9.20
C ASN A 92 8.96 22.71 -9.84
N GLY A 93 8.94 21.40 -10.08
CA GLY A 93 10.03 20.69 -10.73
C GLY A 93 9.73 19.23 -11.00
N ALA A 94 10.76 18.50 -11.40
CA ALA A 94 10.69 17.06 -11.64
C ALA A 94 11.70 16.32 -10.75
N LEU A 95 11.36 15.07 -10.43
CA LEU A 95 12.20 14.14 -9.68
C LEU A 95 12.51 12.92 -10.56
N PRO A 96 13.51 13.03 -11.45
CA PRO A 96 13.77 12.03 -12.50
C PRO A 96 14.17 10.65 -11.96
N LYS A 97 14.58 10.56 -10.69
CA LYS A 97 14.85 9.27 -10.01
C LYS A 97 13.57 8.53 -9.61
N GLY A 98 12.40 9.17 -9.72
CA GLY A 98 11.12 8.56 -9.42
C GLY A 98 10.84 8.35 -7.92
N PHE A 99 11.53 9.05 -7.02
CA PHE A 99 11.30 8.97 -5.59
C PHE A 99 10.87 10.31 -5.01
N ILE A 100 9.80 10.31 -4.24
CA ILE A 100 9.31 11.48 -3.50
C ILE A 100 10.41 11.95 -2.55
N ASP A 101 10.77 13.22 -2.65
CA ASP A 101 11.78 13.88 -1.82
C ASP A 101 11.25 15.24 -1.38
N ILE A 102 10.81 15.35 -0.12
CA ILE A 102 10.33 16.61 0.47
C ILE A 102 11.43 17.67 0.59
N GLY A 103 12.71 17.23 0.59
CA GLY A 103 13.85 18.14 0.57
C GLY A 103 13.95 18.98 -0.71
N ALA A 104 13.26 18.58 -1.80
CA ALA A 104 13.16 19.36 -3.02
C ALA A 104 12.43 20.71 -2.84
N SER A 105 11.68 20.88 -1.73
CA SER A 105 11.08 22.16 -1.34
C SER A 105 12.13 23.24 -1.05
N GLY A 106 13.33 22.86 -0.61
CA GLY A 106 14.34 23.76 -0.06
C GLY A 106 13.95 24.41 1.27
N ARG A 107 12.87 23.96 1.92
CA ARG A 107 12.27 24.56 3.11
C ARG A 107 12.36 23.65 4.30
N LYS A 108 12.25 24.25 5.50
CA LYS A 108 12.28 23.51 6.77
C LYS A 108 10.93 23.55 7.49
N GLU A 109 10.08 24.53 7.22
CA GLU A 109 8.80 24.73 7.90
C GLU A 109 7.83 25.52 7.03
N TYR A 110 6.53 25.45 7.34
CA TYR A 110 5.44 26.21 6.73
C TYR A 110 5.37 26.09 5.21
N PHE A 111 5.41 24.84 4.74
CA PHE A 111 5.29 24.54 3.33
C PHE A 111 4.40 23.32 3.07
N GLY A 112 3.87 23.26 1.88
CA GLY A 112 3.19 22.08 1.36
C GLY A 112 3.79 21.65 0.05
N MET A 113 3.62 20.39 -0.29
CA MET A 113 4.04 19.81 -1.56
C MET A 113 2.96 18.90 -2.13
N VAL A 114 2.81 18.97 -3.45
CA VAL A 114 2.03 17.99 -4.21
C VAL A 114 2.99 17.28 -5.15
N PHE A 115 2.93 15.95 -5.14
CA PHE A 115 3.68 15.08 -6.02
C PHE A 115 2.71 14.32 -6.93
N GLU A 116 3.00 14.25 -8.22
CA GLU A 116 2.17 13.56 -9.21
C GLU A 116 3.05 12.78 -10.18
N GLY A 117 2.60 11.59 -10.55
CA GLY A 117 3.29 10.73 -11.49
C GLY A 117 2.53 9.44 -11.74
N LEU A 118 3.22 8.45 -12.30
CA LEU A 118 2.63 7.16 -12.66
C LEU A 118 3.35 6.02 -11.93
N ILE A 119 2.59 5.11 -11.35
CA ILE A 119 3.06 3.80 -10.89
C ILE A 119 2.64 2.73 -11.88
N GLU A 120 3.37 1.63 -11.96
CA GLU A 120 3.05 0.53 -12.87
C GLU A 120 2.70 -0.72 -12.07
N ALA A 121 1.43 -1.12 -12.11
CA ALA A 121 0.94 -2.37 -11.56
C ALA A 121 1.22 -3.50 -12.57
N PRO A 122 2.08 -4.49 -12.24
CA PRO A 122 2.49 -5.53 -13.18
C PRO A 122 1.38 -6.55 -13.46
N ARG A 123 0.29 -6.51 -12.72
CA ARG A 123 -0.92 -7.34 -12.89
C ARG A 123 -2.09 -6.72 -12.15
N ALA A 124 -3.31 -7.11 -12.50
CA ALA A 124 -4.50 -6.75 -11.73
C ALA A 124 -4.50 -7.43 -10.35
N GLY A 125 -5.03 -6.75 -9.34
CA GLY A 125 -5.21 -7.26 -7.97
C GLY A 125 -5.15 -6.20 -6.89
N GLU A 126 -5.21 -6.65 -5.63
CA GLU A 126 -5.10 -5.79 -4.45
C GLU A 126 -3.65 -5.36 -4.21
N TYR A 127 -3.46 -4.07 -4.00
CA TYR A 127 -2.19 -3.45 -3.65
C TYR A 127 -2.29 -2.75 -2.31
N LEU A 128 -1.29 -2.98 -1.45
CA LEU A 128 -1.14 -2.34 -0.17
C LEU A 128 -0.20 -1.15 -0.29
N PHE A 129 -0.69 0.04 0.04
CA PHE A 129 0.13 1.24 0.18
C PHE A 129 0.43 1.52 1.65
N GLU A 130 1.60 2.05 1.91
CA GLU A 130 2.08 2.40 3.24
C GLU A 130 2.69 3.79 3.20
N MET A 131 2.33 4.64 4.16
CA MET A 131 2.82 6.01 4.24
C MET A 131 3.05 6.41 5.70
N ALA A 132 4.14 7.12 5.95
CA ALA A 132 4.39 7.77 7.24
C ALA A 132 4.88 9.19 6.99
N SER A 133 4.27 10.15 7.66
CA SER A 133 4.55 11.58 7.50
C SER A 133 4.64 12.29 8.85
N ASP A 134 5.35 13.40 8.86
CA ASP A 134 5.42 14.42 9.89
C ASP A 134 5.47 15.77 9.14
N ASP A 135 4.42 16.56 9.08
CA ASP A 135 3.05 16.44 9.56
C ASP A 135 2.13 15.73 8.54
N GLY A 136 0.96 16.34 8.23
CA GLY A 136 -0.12 15.74 7.48
C GLY A 136 0.20 15.38 6.04
N ALA A 137 -0.34 14.25 5.59
CA ALA A 137 -0.22 13.79 4.22
C ALA A 137 -1.45 13.01 3.74
N ARG A 138 -1.64 12.97 2.43
CA ARG A 138 -2.68 12.21 1.73
C ARG A 138 -2.08 11.53 0.51
N LEU A 139 -2.50 10.29 0.27
CA LEU A 139 -2.16 9.53 -0.92
C LEU A 139 -3.44 9.19 -1.68
N LEU A 140 -3.45 9.53 -2.97
CA LEU A 140 -4.54 9.20 -3.89
C LEU A 140 -3.98 8.37 -5.04
N VAL A 141 -4.76 7.38 -5.47
CA VAL A 141 -4.51 6.60 -6.68
C VAL A 141 -5.75 6.70 -7.57
N GLU A 142 -5.57 7.05 -8.84
CA GLU A 142 -6.67 7.30 -9.77
C GLU A 142 -7.70 8.33 -9.23
N GLY A 143 -7.22 9.29 -8.41
CA GLY A 143 -8.08 10.28 -7.76
C GLY A 143 -8.88 9.77 -6.56
N GLN A 144 -8.79 8.47 -6.24
CA GLN A 144 -9.39 7.89 -5.04
C GLN A 144 -8.41 8.03 -3.87
N GLU A 145 -8.91 8.56 -2.73
CA GLU A 145 -8.13 8.64 -1.50
C GLU A 145 -7.96 7.24 -0.91
N ASP A 146 -6.71 6.75 -0.86
CA ASP A 146 -6.34 5.47 -0.27
C ASP A 146 -5.83 5.63 1.17
N ILE A 147 -5.02 6.67 1.41
CA ILE A 147 -4.52 6.98 2.75
C ILE A 147 -4.73 8.46 3.06
N LEU A 148 -5.35 8.75 4.20
CA LEU A 148 -5.39 10.08 4.80
C LEU A 148 -4.74 10.03 6.19
N HIS A 149 -3.75 10.88 6.40
CA HIS A 149 -3.10 11.12 7.69
C HIS A 149 -2.96 12.62 7.88
N ASP A 150 -4.07 13.27 8.24
CA ASP A 150 -4.17 14.72 8.31
C ASP A 150 -3.91 15.25 9.74
N GLY A 151 -3.55 16.52 9.83
CA GLY A 151 -3.31 17.23 11.08
C GLY A 151 -1.83 17.33 11.47
N LEU A 152 -1.59 17.88 12.67
CA LEU A 152 -0.27 18.02 13.26
C LEU A 152 0.07 16.77 14.08
N HIS A 153 1.07 16.02 13.65
CA HIS A 153 1.49 14.78 14.30
C HIS A 153 2.93 14.40 13.94
N GLY A 154 3.54 13.58 14.77
CA GLY A 154 4.82 12.94 14.42
C GLY A 154 4.64 11.78 13.43
N PRO A 155 5.76 11.17 12.99
CA PRO A 155 5.74 10.12 11.99
C PRO A 155 5.05 8.86 12.50
N GLU A 156 3.88 8.54 11.94
CA GLU A 156 3.08 7.35 12.21
C GLU A 156 2.76 6.63 10.91
N LEU A 157 2.85 5.29 10.92
CA LEU A 157 2.57 4.47 9.74
C LEU A 157 1.06 4.31 9.53
N LYS A 158 0.58 4.73 8.37
CA LYS A 158 -0.77 4.45 7.85
C LYS A 158 -0.69 3.51 6.66
N LYS A 159 -1.74 2.73 6.47
CA LYS A 159 -1.86 1.75 5.39
C LYS A 159 -3.22 1.87 4.72
N GLY A 160 -3.22 1.70 3.41
CA GLY A 160 -4.42 1.64 2.58
C GLY A 160 -4.32 0.48 1.60
N LYS A 161 -5.46 0.02 1.09
CA LYS A 161 -5.56 -1.07 0.13
C LYS A 161 -6.46 -0.67 -1.02
N ILE A 162 -5.99 -0.88 -2.23
CA ILE A 162 -6.73 -0.56 -3.45
C ILE A 162 -6.58 -1.66 -4.49
N GLU A 163 -7.68 -1.95 -5.20
CA GLU A 163 -7.67 -2.82 -6.37
C GLU A 163 -7.20 -2.03 -7.59
N LEU A 164 -6.14 -2.51 -8.23
CA LEU A 164 -5.62 -1.92 -9.47
C LEU A 164 -5.72 -2.92 -10.62
N GLY A 165 -6.00 -2.42 -11.81
CA GLY A 165 -5.80 -3.15 -13.06
C GLY A 165 -4.31 -3.34 -13.37
N GLU A 166 -3.98 -4.14 -14.36
CA GLU A 166 -2.63 -4.19 -14.92
C GLU A 166 -2.35 -2.91 -15.71
N GLY A 167 -1.17 -2.31 -15.53
CA GLY A 167 -0.72 -1.14 -16.28
C GLY A 167 -0.36 0.07 -15.42
N GLU A 168 -0.39 1.24 -16.04
CA GLU A 168 -0.02 2.50 -15.39
C GLU A 168 -1.22 3.12 -14.68
N HIS A 169 -0.98 3.64 -13.46
CA HIS A 169 -1.97 4.31 -12.62
C HIS A 169 -1.43 5.64 -12.13
N VAL A 170 -2.28 6.66 -12.16
CA VAL A 170 -1.93 7.99 -11.63
C VAL A 170 -1.85 7.91 -10.10
N ILE A 171 -0.72 8.37 -9.57
CA ILE A 171 -0.54 8.56 -8.13
C ILE A 171 -0.37 10.06 -7.84
N ARG A 172 -1.06 10.54 -6.80
CA ARG A 172 -0.90 11.88 -6.25
C ARG A 172 -0.64 11.77 -4.76
N VAL A 173 0.38 12.46 -4.28
CA VAL A 173 0.69 12.59 -2.86
C VAL A 173 0.70 14.06 -2.48
N GLU A 174 -0.02 14.38 -1.43
CA GLU A 174 -0.08 15.70 -0.83
C GLU A 174 0.56 15.65 0.55
N TYR A 175 1.32 16.66 0.89
CA TYR A 175 2.05 16.74 2.15
C TYR A 175 2.14 18.18 2.60
N PHE A 176 2.05 18.42 3.90
CA PHE A 176 2.44 19.71 4.49
C PHE A 176 3.31 19.52 5.72
N ALA A 177 4.15 20.51 6.00
CA ALA A 177 4.98 20.64 7.17
C ALA A 177 4.67 21.94 7.90
N TYR A 178 4.27 21.83 9.15
CA TYR A 178 4.07 22.99 10.04
C TYR A 178 5.41 23.47 10.62
N GLY A 179 6.28 22.52 11.00
CA GLY A 179 7.60 22.83 11.55
C GLY A 179 8.18 21.64 12.33
N GLY A 180 9.44 21.75 12.75
CA GLY A 180 10.12 20.69 13.49
C GLY A 180 10.91 19.73 12.59
N ASN A 181 10.83 18.44 12.88
CA ASN A 181 11.51 17.39 12.12
C ASN A 181 10.61 16.83 11.01
N ASN A 182 10.66 17.44 9.85
CA ASN A 182 9.87 16.98 8.72
C ASN A 182 10.33 15.61 8.22
N SER A 183 9.40 14.71 7.98
CA SER A 183 9.70 13.41 7.37
C SER A 183 8.56 12.92 6.50
N PHE A 184 8.92 12.24 5.41
CA PHE A 184 7.97 11.57 4.54
C PHE A 184 8.54 10.26 4.05
N ARG A 185 7.79 9.19 4.20
CA ARG A 185 8.15 7.85 3.74
C ARG A 185 6.92 7.17 3.16
N ALA A 186 7.08 6.55 2.01
CA ALA A 186 6.02 5.82 1.35
C ALA A 186 6.56 4.61 0.59
N GLY A 187 5.72 3.61 0.46
CA GLY A 187 5.98 2.41 -0.32
C GLY A 187 4.70 1.68 -0.66
N TRP A 188 4.78 0.68 -1.49
CA TRP A 188 3.66 -0.17 -1.86
C TRP A 188 4.09 -1.59 -2.16
N SER A 189 3.16 -2.52 -2.13
CA SER A 189 3.35 -3.92 -2.52
C SER A 189 2.05 -4.48 -3.07
N GLY A 190 2.13 -5.37 -4.03
CA GLY A 190 0.97 -6.14 -4.51
C GLY A 190 1.01 -7.57 -3.97
N ALA A 191 -0.03 -8.34 -4.22
CA ALA A 191 -0.05 -9.76 -3.94
C ALA A 191 1.15 -10.45 -4.62
N ASN A 192 1.96 -11.15 -3.83
CA ASN A 192 3.19 -11.84 -4.29
C ASN A 192 4.27 -10.92 -4.89
N SER A 193 4.30 -9.64 -4.52
CA SER A 193 5.38 -8.73 -4.89
C SER A 193 6.17 -8.27 -3.69
N THR A 194 7.47 -7.99 -3.92
CA THR A 194 8.30 -7.36 -2.91
C THR A 194 7.85 -5.92 -2.67
N HIS A 195 7.98 -5.45 -1.43
CA HIS A 195 7.73 -4.05 -1.11
C HIS A 195 8.60 -3.12 -1.95
N VAL A 196 7.98 -2.14 -2.57
CA VAL A 196 8.61 -1.14 -3.45
C VAL A 196 8.58 0.22 -2.78
N LYS A 197 9.72 0.85 -2.72
CA LYS A 197 9.88 2.18 -2.16
C LYS A 197 9.37 3.24 -3.15
N LEU A 198 8.56 4.18 -2.66
CA LEU A 198 8.06 5.35 -3.41
C LEU A 198 8.73 6.66 -2.99
N SER A 199 9.34 6.71 -1.80
CA SER A 199 10.03 7.90 -1.29
C SER A 199 11.54 7.69 -1.18
N LYS A 200 12.29 8.79 -1.10
CA LYS A 200 13.75 8.79 -0.90
C LYS A 200 14.15 8.02 0.36
N ASP A 201 13.42 8.25 1.45
CA ASP A 201 13.64 7.55 2.72
C ASP A 201 12.81 6.29 2.82
N SER A 202 13.31 5.30 3.58
CA SER A 202 12.68 3.99 3.74
C SER A 202 11.74 3.95 4.94
N LEU A 203 10.68 3.14 4.85
CA LEU A 203 9.75 2.85 5.95
C LEU A 203 10.34 1.98 7.08
N HIS A 204 11.52 1.38 6.90
CA HIS A 204 12.08 0.37 7.82
C HIS A 204 12.26 0.84 9.27
N ASN A 205 12.31 2.15 9.53
CA ASN A 205 12.54 2.72 10.86
C ASN A 205 11.34 3.50 11.42
N VAL A 206 10.14 3.30 10.85
CA VAL A 206 8.93 3.94 11.38
C VAL A 206 8.36 3.11 12.53
N ALA A 207 8.09 3.73 13.67
CA ALA A 207 7.43 3.07 14.78
C ALA A 207 6.05 2.57 14.35
N GLN A 208 5.75 1.28 14.59
CA GLN A 208 4.41 0.74 14.36
C GLN A 208 3.43 1.38 15.36
N PRO A 209 2.20 1.68 14.96
CA PRO A 209 1.19 2.16 15.89
C PRO A 209 1.05 1.16 17.04
N LYS A 210 1.11 1.64 18.28
CA LYS A 210 0.88 0.79 19.46
C LYS A 210 -0.52 0.21 19.35
N LYS A 211 -0.65 -1.12 19.26
CA LYS A 211 -1.94 -1.79 19.38
C LYS A 211 -2.61 -1.27 20.66
N SER A 212 -3.74 -0.61 20.52
CA SER A 212 -4.59 -0.27 21.67
C SER A 212 -4.87 -1.56 22.42
N LYS A 213 -4.56 -1.60 23.72
CA LYS A 213 -5.00 -2.70 24.56
C LYS A 213 -6.51 -2.70 24.50
N GLU A 214 -7.12 -3.74 23.93
CA GLU A 214 -8.54 -4.00 24.09
C GLU A 214 -8.83 -3.97 25.59
N ALA A 215 -9.72 -3.08 25.99
CA ALA A 215 -10.24 -3.05 27.34
C ALA A 215 -11.01 -4.36 27.54
N VAL A 216 -10.50 -5.23 28.41
CA VAL A 216 -11.22 -6.38 28.88
C VAL A 216 -12.45 -5.84 29.60
N PRO A 217 -13.70 -6.16 29.17
CA PRO A 217 -14.89 -5.74 29.87
C PRO A 217 -14.95 -6.39 31.25
N PRO A 218 -15.57 -5.75 32.25
CA PRO A 218 -15.66 -6.20 33.61
C PRO A 218 -16.48 -7.49 33.77
#